data_eebe621b5bdcbad72225ffccd7707600
#
_entry.id   eebe621b5bdcbad72225ffccd7707600
#
_cell.length_a   1.000
_cell.length_b   1.000
_cell.length_c   1.000
_cell.angle_alpha   90.00
_cell.angle_beta   90.00
_cell.angle_gamma   90.00
#
_symmetry.space_group_name_H-M   'P 1'
#
loop_
_entity.id
_entity.type
_entity.pdbx_description
1 polymer ?
#
loop_
_entity_poly.entity_id
_entity_poly.type
_entity_poly.pdbx_seq_one_letter_code
_entity_poly.pdbx_strand_id
1 'polypeptide(L)'
;MHNTSTTGSLLLAALATTLAPAATGADDRGALLERIDELVSDSMEATQTPGISVAVQHRGDLILAKGYGLADVENRVPATEHTVYRIGSVTKQFTAAAVMKLVEEGKVALDAPITEYFPDYPVGEFHITVGQLLDHTSGIKGYTEMPAFWEQSRLDLSHEQMIELFSAEPYEFEPGDRYQYSNSGYYLAGLLVEKASGKSYAEYLEETFFRPLGMRESHYLYSGPIVPNRAEG
;
A
#
# COMPACT_ATOMS: atom_id res chain seq x y z
N MET A 1 17.14 -26.11 14.36
CA MET A 1 16.37 -26.48 13.16
C MET A 1 16.08 -25.19 12.43
N HIS A 2 16.81 -24.95 11.34
CA HIS A 2 16.70 -23.69 10.60
C HIS A 2 15.50 -23.78 9.68
N ASN A 3 14.57 -22.84 9.84
CA ASN A 3 13.51 -22.67 8.88
C ASN A 3 13.70 -21.32 8.20
N THR A 4 14.23 -21.38 6.98
CA THR A 4 14.40 -20.23 6.08
C THR A 4 13.11 -20.03 5.31
N SER A 5 12.30 -19.06 5.71
CA SER A 5 11.21 -18.55 4.88
C SER A 5 11.65 -17.26 4.20
N THR A 6 12.33 -17.42 3.10
CA THR A 6 12.55 -16.39 2.10
C THR A 6 11.89 -16.87 0.83
N THR A 7 10.85 -16.19 0.37
CA THR A 7 10.52 -16.03 -1.05
C THR A 7 9.07 -15.62 -1.23
N GLY A 8 8.84 -14.35 -1.43
CA GLY A 8 7.51 -13.82 -1.81
C GLY A 8 7.56 -12.53 -2.61
N SER A 9 8.74 -11.94 -2.82
CA SER A 9 8.79 -10.55 -3.32
C SER A 9 9.48 -10.34 -4.66
N LEU A 10 9.80 -11.37 -5.43
CA LEU A 10 10.71 -11.23 -6.60
C LEU A 10 10.04 -11.41 -7.99
N LEU A 11 8.76 -11.68 -8.09
CA LEU A 11 8.13 -11.98 -9.39
C LEU A 11 7.50 -10.80 -10.14
N LEU A 12 7.32 -9.64 -9.51
CA LEU A 12 6.75 -8.47 -10.20
C LEU A 12 7.77 -7.68 -11.04
N ALA A 13 9.05 -7.85 -10.84
CA ALA A 13 10.10 -7.09 -11.54
C ALA A 13 10.48 -7.64 -12.91
N ALA A 14 10.13 -8.87 -13.24
CA ALA A 14 10.56 -9.52 -14.48
C ALA A 14 9.71 -9.20 -15.72
N LEU A 15 8.54 -8.58 -15.55
CA LEU A 15 7.64 -8.27 -16.68
C LEU A 15 8.04 -7.05 -17.53
N ALA A 16 9.02 -6.28 -17.10
CA ALA A 16 9.33 -4.99 -17.73
C ALA A 16 10.34 -5.03 -18.89
N THR A 17 11.02 -6.16 -19.14
CA THR A 17 12.24 -6.14 -19.98
C THR A 17 12.13 -6.78 -21.35
N THR A 18 10.97 -7.31 -21.79
CA THR A 18 10.88 -7.99 -23.11
C THR A 18 9.74 -7.50 -24.03
N LEU A 19 9.20 -6.32 -23.82
CA LEU A 19 8.28 -5.73 -24.81
C LEU A 19 9.09 -5.11 -25.94
N ALA A 20 9.29 -5.88 -27.02
CA ALA A 20 9.81 -5.41 -28.29
C ALA A 20 8.86 -4.36 -28.94
N PRO A 21 9.32 -3.51 -29.87
CA PRO A 21 8.62 -2.32 -30.31
C PRO A 21 7.38 -2.60 -31.14
N ALA A 22 6.33 -1.82 -30.85
CA ALA A 22 5.18 -1.46 -31.70
C ALA A 22 4.51 -2.56 -32.54
N ALA A 23 3.56 -3.25 -31.92
CA ALA A 23 2.50 -3.95 -32.64
C ALA A 23 1.58 -2.91 -33.35
N THR A 24 1.42 -3.03 -34.66
CA THR A 24 0.58 -2.17 -35.51
C THR A 24 -0.44 -3.02 -36.26
N GLY A 25 -1.37 -3.68 -35.55
CA GLY A 25 -2.44 -4.45 -36.17
C GLY A 25 -3.35 -5.16 -35.19
N ALA A 26 -4.56 -5.49 -35.60
CA ALA A 26 -5.52 -6.25 -34.77
C ALA A 26 -4.99 -7.65 -34.40
N ASP A 27 -4.25 -8.29 -35.32
CA ASP A 27 -3.61 -9.60 -35.10
C ASP A 27 -2.55 -9.55 -33.98
N ASP A 28 -1.77 -8.48 -33.90
CA ASP A 28 -0.76 -8.29 -32.87
C ASP A 28 -1.38 -8.10 -31.47
N ARG A 29 -2.56 -7.45 -31.41
CA ARG A 29 -3.28 -7.28 -30.13
C ARG A 29 -3.84 -8.61 -29.63
N GLY A 30 -4.38 -9.44 -30.52
CA GLY A 30 -4.87 -10.78 -30.17
C GLY A 30 -3.76 -11.64 -29.59
N ALA A 31 -2.64 -11.74 -30.28
CA ALA A 31 -1.46 -12.48 -29.80
C ALA A 31 -0.90 -11.95 -28.47
N LEU A 32 -0.95 -10.62 -28.25
CA LEU A 32 -0.54 -10.03 -26.98
C LEU A 32 -1.47 -10.45 -25.82
N LEU A 33 -2.79 -10.44 -26.05
CA LEU A 33 -3.77 -10.83 -25.03
C LEU A 33 -3.64 -12.32 -24.68
N GLU A 34 -3.47 -13.20 -25.67
CA GLU A 34 -3.21 -14.62 -25.45
C GLU A 34 -1.94 -14.83 -24.62
N ARG A 35 -0.88 -14.09 -24.96
CA ARG A 35 0.38 -14.17 -24.21
C ARG A 35 0.25 -13.69 -22.76
N ILE A 36 -0.57 -12.66 -22.51
CA ILE A 36 -0.87 -12.21 -21.14
C ILE A 36 -1.66 -13.29 -20.40
N ASP A 37 -2.67 -13.87 -21.02
CA ASP A 37 -3.48 -14.94 -20.43
C ASP A 37 -2.61 -16.16 -20.03
N GLU A 38 -1.69 -16.60 -20.91
CA GLU A 38 -0.72 -17.65 -20.61
C GLU A 38 0.16 -17.29 -19.41
N LEU A 39 0.79 -16.11 -19.43
CA LEU A 39 1.69 -15.67 -18.37
C LEU A 39 1.00 -15.58 -17.01
N VAL A 40 -0.23 -15.08 -16.98
CA VAL A 40 -1.02 -15.00 -15.73
C VAL A 40 -1.36 -16.40 -15.24
N SER A 41 -1.82 -17.29 -16.14
CA SER A 41 -2.18 -18.67 -15.79
C SER A 41 -0.98 -19.44 -15.24
N ASP A 42 0.17 -19.39 -15.93
CA ASP A 42 1.41 -20.01 -15.50
C ASP A 42 1.89 -19.49 -14.13
N SER A 43 1.78 -18.17 -13.94
CA SER A 43 2.14 -17.54 -12.67
C SER A 43 1.23 -17.98 -11.53
N MET A 44 -0.08 -18.04 -11.77
CA MET A 44 -1.06 -18.50 -10.77
C MET A 44 -0.81 -19.97 -10.39
N GLU A 45 -0.52 -20.83 -11.36
CA GLU A 45 -0.19 -22.23 -11.11
C GLU A 45 1.11 -22.35 -10.30
N ALA A 46 2.17 -21.66 -10.70
CA ALA A 46 3.46 -21.68 -10.03
C ALA A 46 3.43 -21.17 -8.59
N THR A 47 2.59 -20.18 -8.31
CA THR A 47 2.45 -19.54 -6.99
C THR A 47 1.28 -20.09 -6.18
N GLN A 48 0.45 -20.96 -6.76
CA GLN A 48 -0.80 -21.43 -6.19
C GLN A 48 -1.76 -20.29 -5.77
N THR A 49 -1.73 -19.17 -6.53
CA THR A 49 -2.60 -18.03 -6.31
C THR A 49 -4.01 -18.35 -6.75
N PRO A 50 -5.02 -18.29 -5.87
CA PRO A 50 -6.39 -18.72 -6.20
C PRO A 50 -7.10 -17.78 -7.16
N GLY A 51 -6.79 -16.49 -7.13
CA GLY A 51 -7.39 -15.51 -8.01
C GLY A 51 -6.59 -14.20 -8.08
N ILE A 52 -6.71 -13.52 -9.22
CA ILE A 52 -6.02 -12.27 -9.49
C ILE A 52 -6.83 -11.43 -10.47
N SER A 53 -6.76 -10.10 -10.36
CA SER A 53 -7.24 -9.17 -11.37
C SER A 53 -6.06 -8.43 -11.98
N VAL A 54 -6.05 -8.35 -13.30
CA VAL A 54 -4.96 -7.75 -14.08
C VAL A 54 -5.53 -6.62 -14.94
N ALA A 55 -4.88 -5.46 -14.88
CA ALA A 55 -5.11 -4.36 -15.79
C ALA A 55 -3.80 -4.01 -16.51
N VAL A 56 -3.86 -3.89 -17.83
CA VAL A 56 -2.72 -3.49 -18.67
C VAL A 56 -3.09 -2.24 -19.45
N GLN A 57 -2.30 -1.19 -19.22
CA GLN A 57 -2.42 0.07 -19.96
C GLN A 57 -1.17 0.30 -20.80
N HIS A 58 -1.34 0.71 -22.05
CA HIS A 58 -0.23 1.08 -22.93
C HIS A 58 -0.55 2.39 -23.67
N ARG A 59 0.33 3.38 -23.55
CA ARG A 59 0.20 4.70 -24.19
C ARG A 59 -1.14 5.41 -23.94
N GLY A 60 -1.72 5.20 -22.75
CA GLY A 60 -3.00 5.79 -22.38
C GLY A 60 -4.22 4.92 -22.66
N ASP A 61 -4.10 3.87 -23.50
CA ASP A 61 -5.19 2.96 -23.80
C ASP A 61 -5.22 1.76 -22.85
N LEU A 62 -6.39 1.44 -22.32
CA LEU A 62 -6.60 0.21 -21.57
C LEU A 62 -6.65 -0.98 -22.53
N ILE A 63 -5.62 -1.84 -22.47
CA ILE A 63 -5.50 -3.01 -23.33
C ILE A 63 -6.27 -4.19 -22.77
N LEU A 64 -6.17 -4.41 -21.45
CA LEU A 64 -6.80 -5.50 -20.72
C LEU A 64 -7.28 -5.00 -19.36
N ALA A 65 -8.48 -5.44 -18.97
CA ALA A 65 -8.92 -5.50 -17.58
C ALA A 65 -9.67 -6.82 -17.42
N LYS A 66 -9.14 -7.74 -16.59
CA LYS A 66 -9.67 -9.10 -16.50
C LYS A 66 -9.34 -9.72 -15.15
N GLY A 67 -10.30 -10.49 -14.61
CA GLY A 67 -10.09 -11.39 -13.49
C GLY A 67 -9.80 -12.81 -13.93
N TYR A 68 -9.02 -13.53 -13.13
CA TYR A 68 -8.66 -14.94 -13.31
C TYR A 68 -8.84 -15.67 -11.98
N GLY A 69 -9.31 -16.91 -12.03
CA GLY A 69 -9.54 -17.72 -10.85
C GLY A 69 -10.68 -17.23 -9.95
N LEU A 70 -10.52 -17.31 -8.65
CA LEU A 70 -11.56 -17.08 -7.65
C LEU A 70 -11.21 -15.91 -6.73
N ALA A 71 -12.16 -15.01 -6.49
CA ALA A 71 -12.10 -13.96 -5.49
C ALA A 71 -12.46 -14.47 -4.08
N ASP A 72 -13.23 -15.54 -4.03
CA ASP A 72 -13.62 -16.28 -2.82
C ASP A 72 -13.59 -17.76 -3.13
N VAL A 73 -12.66 -18.48 -2.52
CA VAL A 73 -12.45 -19.91 -2.77
C VAL A 73 -13.57 -20.75 -2.14
N GLU A 74 -14.00 -20.39 -0.94
CA GLU A 74 -15.02 -21.15 -0.20
C GLU A 74 -16.38 -21.08 -0.90
N ASN A 75 -16.78 -19.90 -1.37
CA ASN A 75 -18.04 -19.67 -2.05
C ASN A 75 -17.94 -19.79 -3.58
N ARG A 76 -16.75 -20.07 -4.12
CA ARG A 76 -16.46 -20.19 -5.55
C ARG A 76 -16.86 -18.96 -6.36
N VAL A 77 -16.65 -17.76 -5.81
CA VAL A 77 -16.92 -16.51 -6.49
C VAL A 77 -15.79 -16.21 -7.47
N PRO A 78 -16.06 -16.03 -8.77
CA PRO A 78 -15.02 -15.70 -9.74
C PRO A 78 -14.37 -14.33 -9.45
N ALA A 79 -13.07 -14.23 -9.67
CA ALA A 79 -12.40 -12.94 -9.75
C ALA A 79 -12.74 -12.24 -11.07
N THR A 80 -12.98 -10.94 -11.02
CA THR A 80 -13.30 -10.09 -12.17
C THR A 80 -12.46 -8.82 -12.14
N GLU A 81 -12.53 -7.99 -13.17
CA GLU A 81 -11.92 -6.65 -13.18
C GLU A 81 -12.48 -5.73 -12.09
N HIS A 82 -13.64 -6.04 -11.53
CA HIS A 82 -14.31 -5.30 -10.44
C HIS A 82 -14.06 -5.89 -9.05
N THR A 83 -13.23 -6.91 -8.94
CA THR A 83 -12.90 -7.49 -7.64
C THR A 83 -12.06 -6.52 -6.82
N VAL A 84 -12.49 -6.26 -5.58
CA VAL A 84 -11.85 -5.34 -4.65
C VAL A 84 -10.93 -6.10 -3.71
N TYR A 85 -9.63 -5.85 -3.82
CA TYR A 85 -8.60 -6.51 -3.03
C TYR A 85 -8.09 -5.64 -1.90
N ARG A 86 -7.64 -6.26 -0.82
CA ARG A 86 -6.79 -5.61 0.18
C ARG A 86 -5.40 -5.43 -0.42
N ILE A 87 -5.00 -4.19 -0.64
CA ILE A 87 -3.75 -3.88 -1.35
C ILE A 87 -2.52 -3.78 -0.44
N GLY A 88 -2.70 -3.95 0.87
CA GLY A 88 -1.60 -3.91 1.82
C GLY A 88 -0.73 -2.66 1.68
N SER A 89 0.57 -2.85 1.58
CA SER A 89 1.55 -1.75 1.51
C SER A 89 1.53 -0.93 0.22
N VAL A 90 0.80 -1.35 -0.81
CA VAL A 90 0.53 -0.47 -1.97
C VAL A 90 -0.23 0.80 -1.54
N THR A 91 -0.94 0.76 -0.40
CA THR A 91 -1.56 1.93 0.25
C THR A 91 -0.58 3.07 0.50
N LYS A 92 0.70 2.78 0.74
CA LYS A 92 1.71 3.79 1.06
C LYS A 92 1.88 4.84 -0.02
N GLN A 93 1.71 4.49 -1.30
CA GLN A 93 1.74 5.48 -2.37
C GLN A 93 0.65 6.54 -2.23
N PHE A 94 -0.55 6.16 -1.77
CA PHE A 94 -1.65 7.10 -1.51
C PHE A 94 -1.36 7.97 -0.30
N THR A 95 -0.79 7.39 0.76
CA THR A 95 -0.35 8.16 1.94
C THR A 95 0.71 9.18 1.56
N ALA A 96 1.74 8.78 0.82
CA ALA A 96 2.78 9.69 0.36
C ALA A 96 2.22 10.79 -0.55
N ALA A 97 1.34 10.43 -1.50
CA ALA A 97 0.67 11.41 -2.36
C ALA A 97 -0.20 12.39 -1.55
N ALA A 98 -0.88 11.91 -0.49
CA ALA A 98 -1.67 12.75 0.40
C ALA A 98 -0.80 13.77 1.15
N VAL A 99 0.33 13.32 1.71
CA VAL A 99 1.30 14.23 2.34
C VAL A 99 1.84 15.23 1.34
N MET A 100 2.24 14.78 0.13
CA MET A 100 2.74 15.68 -0.92
C MET A 100 1.69 16.69 -1.38
N LYS A 101 0.41 16.32 -1.39
CA LYS A 101 -0.67 17.26 -1.68
C LYS A 101 -0.79 18.35 -0.61
N LEU A 102 -0.64 17.98 0.66
CA LEU A 102 -0.61 18.93 1.77
C LEU A 102 0.65 19.83 1.73
N VAL A 103 1.78 19.31 1.21
CA VAL A 103 2.99 20.11 0.95
C VAL A 103 2.71 21.14 -0.15
N GLU A 104 2.09 20.77 -1.27
CA GLU A 104 1.67 21.70 -2.32
C GLU A 104 0.73 22.79 -1.79
N GLU A 105 -0.11 22.48 -0.82
CA GLU A 105 -1.03 23.40 -0.17
C GLU A 105 -0.34 24.28 0.92
N GLY A 106 0.94 24.08 1.19
CA GLY A 106 1.70 24.77 2.21
C GLY A 106 1.29 24.45 3.65
N LYS A 107 0.58 23.33 3.87
CA LYS A 107 0.13 22.87 5.19
C LYS A 107 1.14 21.96 5.89
N VAL A 108 2.04 21.37 5.12
CA VAL A 108 3.08 20.45 5.59
C VAL A 108 4.40 20.85 4.90
N ALA A 109 5.52 20.76 5.62
CA ALA A 109 6.86 20.83 5.05
C ALA A 109 7.59 19.50 5.25
N LEU A 110 8.31 19.03 4.24
CA LEU A 110 9.03 17.74 4.32
C LEU A 110 10.19 17.76 5.31
N ASP A 111 10.78 18.91 5.51
CA ASP A 111 11.87 19.19 6.47
C ASP A 111 11.38 19.58 7.85
N ALA A 112 10.06 19.77 8.04
CA ALA A 112 9.50 20.04 9.36
C ALA A 112 9.69 18.83 10.29
N PRO A 113 10.05 19.09 11.57
CA PRO A 113 10.11 18.02 12.55
C PRO A 113 8.72 17.44 12.82
N ILE A 114 8.63 16.13 12.98
CA ILE A 114 7.36 15.46 13.27
C ILE A 114 6.69 15.99 14.55
N THR A 115 7.45 16.56 15.47
CA THR A 115 6.95 17.16 16.71
C THR A 115 6.09 18.41 16.50
N GLU A 116 6.13 19.04 15.34
CA GLU A 116 5.14 20.07 14.99
C GLU A 116 3.71 19.50 14.90
N TYR A 117 3.58 18.25 14.47
CA TYR A 117 2.30 17.56 14.32
C TYR A 117 2.00 16.62 15.49
N PHE A 118 3.04 16.11 16.13
CA PHE A 118 2.99 15.17 17.26
C PHE A 118 3.88 15.68 18.41
N PRO A 119 3.46 16.75 19.12
CA PRO A 119 4.31 17.40 20.13
C PRO A 119 4.74 16.48 21.27
N ASP A 120 3.91 15.49 21.58
CA ASP A 120 4.17 14.52 22.67
C ASP A 120 4.91 13.26 22.21
N TYR A 121 5.29 13.17 20.91
CA TYR A 121 6.03 12.01 20.43
C TYR A 121 7.47 12.02 20.96
N PRO A 122 7.97 10.91 21.57
CA PRO A 122 9.24 10.90 22.29
C PRO A 122 10.44 10.80 21.34
N VAL A 123 10.78 11.88 20.67
CA VAL A 123 11.95 11.94 19.75
C VAL A 123 13.30 11.94 20.49
N GLY A 124 13.33 12.22 21.80
CA GLY A 124 14.58 12.34 22.57
C GLY A 124 15.46 13.46 22.02
N GLU A 125 16.72 13.14 21.71
CA GLU A 125 17.69 14.06 21.12
C GLU A 125 17.62 14.13 19.59
N PHE A 126 16.77 13.30 18.99
CA PHE A 126 16.68 13.18 17.53
C PHE A 126 15.79 14.25 16.91
N HIS A 127 16.14 14.62 15.70
CA HIS A 127 15.34 15.48 14.84
C HIS A 127 14.81 14.62 13.68
N ILE A 128 13.55 14.19 13.79
CA ILE A 128 12.92 13.36 12.78
C ILE A 128 12.02 14.26 11.92
N THR A 129 12.22 14.23 10.61
CA THR A 129 11.43 15.02 9.68
C THR A 129 10.27 14.23 9.06
N VAL A 130 9.29 14.96 8.51
CA VAL A 130 8.20 14.35 7.74
C VAL A 130 8.75 13.55 6.55
N GLY A 131 9.76 14.05 5.85
CA GLY A 131 10.42 13.37 4.74
C GLY A 131 10.97 12.01 5.16
N GLN A 132 11.60 11.94 6.35
CA GLN A 132 12.17 10.69 6.87
C GLN A 132 11.12 9.63 7.25
N LEU A 133 9.87 10.01 7.49
CA LEU A 133 8.77 9.04 7.61
C LEU A 133 8.47 8.39 6.25
N LEU A 134 8.45 9.19 5.18
CA LEU A 134 8.06 8.75 3.84
C LEU A 134 9.13 7.91 3.15
N ASP A 135 10.40 8.25 3.34
CA ASP A 135 11.54 7.56 2.71
C ASP A 135 12.12 6.42 3.54
N HIS A 136 11.49 6.13 4.70
CA HIS A 136 11.90 5.06 5.60
C HIS A 136 13.31 5.23 6.22
N THR A 137 13.69 6.47 6.50
CA THR A 137 14.98 6.79 7.15
C THR A 137 14.83 7.37 8.57
N SER A 138 13.63 7.29 9.15
CA SER A 138 13.34 7.85 10.48
C SER A 138 13.98 7.10 11.66
N GLY A 139 14.42 5.87 11.47
CA GLY A 139 14.89 5.00 12.56
C GLY A 139 13.81 4.50 13.51
N ILE A 140 12.53 4.89 13.29
CA ILE A 140 11.41 4.42 14.12
C ILE A 140 11.14 2.95 13.83
N LYS A 141 11.14 2.14 14.89
CA LYS A 141 10.91 0.69 14.82
C LYS A 141 9.53 0.36 14.22
N GLY A 142 9.49 -0.61 13.32
CA GLY A 142 8.26 -1.08 12.71
C GLY A 142 7.39 -1.87 13.68
N TYR A 143 6.16 -1.42 13.97
CA TYR A 143 5.26 -2.12 14.90
C TYR A 143 4.95 -3.56 14.47
N THR A 144 4.98 -3.86 13.18
CA THR A 144 4.75 -5.20 12.65
C THR A 144 5.90 -6.20 12.93
N GLU A 145 7.04 -5.72 13.40
CA GLU A 145 8.18 -6.54 13.84
C GLU A 145 8.07 -6.92 15.33
N MET A 146 7.07 -6.37 16.03
CA MET A 146 6.90 -6.53 17.45
C MET A 146 5.89 -7.63 17.78
N PRO A 147 6.24 -8.64 18.61
CA PRO A 147 5.29 -9.67 19.07
C PRO A 147 4.04 -9.07 19.72
N ALA A 148 4.21 -8.02 20.54
CA ALA A 148 3.11 -7.34 21.24
C ALA A 148 2.03 -6.81 20.30
N PHE A 149 2.38 -6.39 19.07
CA PHE A 149 1.39 -6.00 18.06
C PHE A 149 0.53 -7.21 17.64
N TRP A 150 1.15 -8.34 17.35
CA TRP A 150 0.42 -9.51 16.87
C TRP A 150 -0.51 -10.11 17.92
N GLU A 151 -0.15 -10.01 19.20
CA GLU A 151 -1.02 -10.40 20.31
C GLU A 151 -2.29 -9.54 20.38
N GLN A 152 -2.19 -8.28 19.99
CA GLN A 152 -3.26 -7.28 20.03
C GLN A 152 -3.89 -6.98 18.66
N SER A 153 -3.43 -7.62 17.59
CA SER A 153 -3.83 -7.32 16.20
C SER A 153 -5.32 -7.51 15.88
N ARG A 154 -6.05 -8.18 16.77
CA ARG A 154 -7.51 -8.37 16.66
C ARG A 154 -8.33 -7.38 17.50
N LEU A 155 -7.66 -6.49 18.23
CA LEU A 155 -8.33 -5.47 19.03
C LEU A 155 -8.46 -4.19 18.22
N ASP A 156 -9.54 -3.45 18.46
CA ASP A 156 -9.70 -2.08 17.95
C ASP A 156 -8.89 -1.14 18.86
N LEU A 157 -7.63 -0.92 18.51
CA LEU A 157 -6.74 -0.01 19.23
C LEU A 157 -7.01 1.44 18.81
N SER A 158 -7.01 2.36 19.78
CA SER A 158 -7.01 3.79 19.46
C SER A 158 -5.68 4.22 18.81
N HIS A 159 -5.64 5.41 18.22
CA HIS A 159 -4.40 5.94 17.65
C HIS A 159 -3.31 6.11 18.72
N GLU A 160 -3.68 6.53 19.92
CA GLU A 160 -2.77 6.66 21.05
C GLU A 160 -2.18 5.30 21.44
N GLN A 161 -3.03 4.27 21.57
CA GLN A 161 -2.57 2.91 21.89
C GLN A 161 -1.66 2.34 20.80
N MET A 162 -1.96 2.61 19.53
CA MET A 162 -1.09 2.21 18.43
C MET A 162 0.27 2.93 18.48
N ILE A 163 0.29 4.23 18.78
CA ILE A 163 1.54 4.99 18.92
C ILE A 163 2.34 4.46 20.11
N GLU A 164 1.70 4.22 21.26
CA GLU A 164 2.35 3.67 22.46
C GLU A 164 3.08 2.36 22.22
N LEU A 165 2.55 1.48 21.34
CA LEU A 165 3.19 0.21 21.00
C LEU A 165 4.63 0.39 20.50
N PHE A 166 4.91 1.40 19.68
CA PHE A 166 6.21 1.55 19.03
C PHE A 166 7.01 2.76 19.51
N SER A 167 6.37 3.77 20.10
CA SER A 167 7.06 4.98 20.55
C SER A 167 7.90 4.77 21.79
N ALA A 168 7.60 3.74 22.60
CA ALA A 168 8.41 3.34 23.76
C ALA A 168 9.67 2.54 23.39
N GLU A 169 9.77 2.08 22.16
CA GLU A 169 10.91 1.29 21.68
C GLU A 169 12.09 2.21 21.34
N PRO A 170 13.33 1.74 21.54
CA PRO A 170 14.50 2.50 21.11
C PRO A 170 14.53 2.63 19.60
N TYR A 171 15.06 3.74 19.11
CA TYR A 171 15.34 3.92 17.68
C TYR A 171 16.34 2.87 17.20
N GLU A 172 16.14 2.33 16.02
CA GLU A 172 16.99 1.29 15.44
C GLU A 172 18.30 1.86 14.87
N PHE A 173 18.32 3.15 14.56
CA PHE A 173 19.47 3.91 14.08
C PHE A 173 19.17 5.41 14.16
N GLU A 174 20.19 6.24 14.03
CA GLU A 174 20.04 7.69 13.97
C GLU A 174 19.25 8.09 12.71
N PRO A 175 18.22 8.96 12.83
CA PRO A 175 17.42 9.40 11.69
C PRO A 175 18.29 9.97 10.56
N GLY A 176 18.11 9.42 9.36
CA GLY A 176 18.88 9.76 8.17
C GLY A 176 20.06 8.84 7.87
N ASP A 177 20.50 7.99 8.79
CA ASP A 177 21.70 7.17 8.60
C ASP A 177 21.52 6.07 7.56
N ARG A 178 20.34 5.48 7.49
CA ARG A 178 20.08 4.37 6.57
C ARG A 178 18.59 4.21 6.28
N TYR A 179 18.31 3.47 5.23
CA TYR A 179 16.97 2.98 4.92
C TYR A 179 16.63 1.74 5.75
N GLN A 180 15.46 1.77 6.36
CA GLN A 180 14.82 0.57 6.92
C GLN A 180 13.32 0.73 6.86
N TYR A 181 12.67 -0.18 6.14
CA TYR A 181 11.22 -0.14 5.97
C TYR A 181 10.49 -0.12 7.32
N SER A 182 9.63 0.87 7.55
CA SER A 182 8.90 1.04 8.78
C SER A 182 7.40 1.27 8.52
N ASN A 183 6.56 0.39 9.05
CA ASN A 183 5.11 0.60 9.06
C ASN A 183 4.70 1.68 10.07
N SER A 184 5.44 1.85 11.16
CA SER A 184 5.20 2.91 12.15
C SER A 184 5.37 4.30 11.55
N GLY A 185 6.41 4.50 10.74
CA GLY A 185 6.61 5.78 10.04
C GLY A 185 5.43 6.14 9.14
N TYR A 186 4.91 5.18 8.39
CA TYR A 186 3.73 5.40 7.54
C TYR A 186 2.42 5.50 8.31
N TYR A 187 2.31 4.87 9.48
CA TYR A 187 1.19 5.10 10.38
C TYR A 187 1.14 6.55 10.83
N LEU A 188 2.28 7.10 11.30
CA LEU A 188 2.39 8.53 11.64
C LEU A 188 2.13 9.44 10.44
N ALA A 189 2.62 9.08 9.25
CA ALA A 189 2.31 9.84 8.02
C ALA A 189 0.81 9.88 7.71
N GLY A 190 0.08 8.78 7.95
CA GLY A 190 -1.38 8.76 7.82
C GLY A 190 -2.07 9.69 8.83
N LEU A 191 -1.67 9.66 10.09
CA LEU A 191 -2.19 10.57 11.12
C LEU A 191 -1.81 12.03 10.87
N LEU A 192 -0.65 12.29 10.27
CA LEU A 192 -0.25 13.62 9.85
C LEU A 192 -1.22 14.18 8.79
N VAL A 193 -1.68 13.32 7.86
CA VAL A 193 -2.72 13.72 6.89
C VAL A 193 -3.98 14.18 7.61
N GLU A 194 -4.43 13.46 8.64
CA GLU A 194 -5.62 13.86 9.42
C GLU A 194 -5.42 15.18 10.15
N LYS A 195 -4.29 15.33 10.85
CA LYS A 195 -3.97 16.55 11.59
C LYS A 195 -3.86 17.79 10.70
N ALA A 196 -3.18 17.65 9.56
CA ALA A 196 -2.93 18.78 8.66
C ALA A 196 -4.14 19.13 7.79
N SER A 197 -5.00 18.15 7.46
CA SER A 197 -6.19 18.37 6.65
C SER A 197 -7.43 18.73 7.47
N GLY A 198 -7.51 18.29 8.74
CA GLY A 198 -8.70 18.37 9.58
C GLY A 198 -9.80 17.38 9.18
N LYS A 199 -9.50 16.38 8.36
CA LYS A 199 -10.39 15.33 7.89
C LYS A 199 -9.86 13.97 8.34
N SER A 200 -10.73 12.97 8.42
CA SER A 200 -10.25 11.60 8.57
C SER A 200 -9.41 11.19 7.35
N TYR A 201 -8.48 10.27 7.53
CA TYR A 201 -7.65 9.74 6.45
C TYR A 201 -8.49 9.20 5.28
N ALA A 202 -9.56 8.47 5.61
CA ALA A 202 -10.48 7.93 4.62
C ALA A 202 -11.17 9.03 3.79
N GLU A 203 -11.72 10.06 4.44
CA GLU A 203 -12.37 11.19 3.77
C GLU A 203 -11.39 11.97 2.91
N TYR A 204 -10.17 12.19 3.40
CA TYR A 204 -9.15 12.90 2.64
C TYR A 204 -8.76 12.16 1.36
N LEU A 205 -8.52 10.84 1.43
CA LEU A 205 -8.22 10.04 0.23
C LEU A 205 -9.39 10.00 -0.76
N GLU A 206 -10.60 9.82 -0.25
CA GLU A 206 -11.81 9.80 -1.09
C GLU A 206 -11.98 11.11 -1.86
N GLU A 207 -11.88 12.24 -1.18
CA GLU A 207 -12.10 13.55 -1.80
C GLU A 207 -10.96 14.01 -2.68
N THR A 208 -9.72 13.67 -2.31
CA THR A 208 -8.51 14.15 -3.00
C THR A 208 -8.14 13.28 -4.19
N PHE A 209 -8.34 11.97 -4.09
CA PHE A 209 -7.87 11.02 -5.10
C PHE A 209 -9.00 10.17 -5.68
N PHE A 210 -9.75 9.42 -4.87
CA PHE A 210 -10.62 8.39 -5.41
C PHE A 210 -11.74 8.98 -6.25
N ARG A 211 -12.44 9.96 -5.74
CA ARG A 211 -13.55 10.61 -6.46
C ARG A 211 -13.08 11.39 -7.69
N PRO A 212 -12.07 12.28 -7.61
CA PRO A 212 -11.61 13.03 -8.78
C PRO A 212 -11.01 12.17 -9.89
N LEU A 213 -10.37 11.05 -9.53
CA LEU A 213 -9.75 10.11 -10.48
C LEU A 213 -10.71 9.02 -10.97
N GLY A 214 -11.97 9.03 -10.50
CA GLY A 214 -12.95 8.03 -10.89
C GLY A 214 -12.70 6.63 -10.35
N MET A 215 -11.94 6.50 -9.26
CA MET A 215 -11.60 5.23 -8.60
C MET A 215 -12.75 4.77 -7.68
N ARG A 216 -13.91 4.47 -8.30
CA ARG A 216 -15.19 4.27 -7.60
C ARG A 216 -15.24 3.04 -6.69
N GLU A 217 -14.37 2.07 -6.91
CA GLU A 217 -14.29 0.80 -6.17
C GLU A 217 -13.10 0.78 -5.20
N SER A 218 -12.45 1.94 -4.97
CA SER A 218 -11.36 2.11 -4.01
C SER A 218 -11.89 2.65 -2.69
N HIS A 219 -11.58 1.95 -1.60
CA HIS A 219 -12.10 2.28 -0.27
C HIS A 219 -11.01 2.15 0.79
N TYR A 220 -11.10 2.96 1.83
CA TYR A 220 -10.38 2.69 3.06
C TYR A 220 -11.13 1.62 3.86
N LEU A 221 -10.45 0.53 4.18
CA LEU A 221 -11.07 -0.60 4.86
C LEU A 221 -11.06 -0.38 6.38
N TYR A 222 -12.24 -0.30 6.98
CA TYR A 222 -12.46 -0.34 8.43
C TYR A 222 -13.68 -1.22 8.75
N SER A 223 -13.87 -1.54 10.03
CA SER A 223 -15.01 -2.34 10.48
C SER A 223 -16.30 -1.51 10.40
N GLY A 224 -17.05 -1.63 9.34
CA GLY A 224 -18.34 -0.92 9.19
C GLY A 224 -18.96 -1.09 7.81
N PRO A 225 -18.43 -0.48 6.74
CA PRO A 225 -19.10 -0.53 5.45
C PRO A 225 -18.98 -1.90 4.79
N ILE A 226 -20.08 -2.31 4.16
CA ILE A 226 -20.05 -3.43 3.22
C ILE A 226 -19.37 -2.95 1.95
N VAL A 227 -18.27 -3.59 1.57
CA VAL A 227 -17.57 -3.34 0.31
C VAL A 227 -18.01 -4.43 -0.68
N PRO A 228 -18.82 -4.10 -1.70
CA PRO A 228 -19.21 -5.07 -2.72
C PRO A 228 -17.98 -5.63 -3.46
N ASN A 229 -18.12 -6.85 -3.97
CA ASN A 229 -17.08 -7.53 -4.77
C ASN A 229 -15.73 -7.71 -4.05
N ARG A 230 -15.71 -7.64 -2.71
CA ARG A 230 -14.47 -7.80 -1.95
C ARG A 230 -14.00 -9.25 -2.04
N ALA A 231 -12.72 -9.42 -2.38
CA ALA A 231 -12.06 -10.72 -2.29
C ALA A 231 -11.92 -11.14 -0.83
N GLU A 232 -12.19 -12.42 -0.56
CA GLU A 232 -11.93 -13.06 0.72
C GLU A 232 -10.77 -14.05 0.57
N GLY A 233 -9.77 -13.92 1.48
CA GLY A 233 -8.56 -14.73 1.47
C GLY A 233 -7.87 -14.76 2.82
#